data_2f3a84d4fc9af2a933478f12ecb00660
#
_entry.id   2f3a84d4fc9af2a933478f12ecb00660
#
_cell.length_a   1.000
_cell.length_b   1.000
_cell.length_c   1.000
_cell.angle_alpha   90.00
_cell.angle_beta   90.00
_cell.angle_gamma   90.00
#
_symmetry.space_group_name_H-M   'P 1'
#
loop_
_entity.id
_entity.type
_entity.pdbx_description
1 polymer ?
#
loop_
_entity_poly.entity_id
_entity_poly.type
_entity_poly.pdbx_seq_one_letter_code
_entity_poly.pdbx_strand_id
1 'polypeptide(L)'
;MEKRIMNEAGIRGRGYSAFFLSGICAIASGVVVSLLQEKFGLTYAETGGLLSLMSVGNMLAAFLAGYLPRKIGARAAVLTLTLGYLLGYGTIAATQAVAVLMAAYFAIGLAKGTALNRCTVMAGMHARDRGKSLQILHSCYACGALLCPFVVSGLSGVSSRAPMIGLAGCGLAMWLVFASARFPGKQTGTAEKNPKQPADRSFLRSGNFWLLTAMVFCQNAAETSVTGWMVTYYRNQEILSGIFSAYTMTVMWSATLIARLLLAFVIPVKNKARALCLMGLACTALYGLMIPQREAVPAVAVLFLFSAAIAGVNPMSTAMTGAVMSPESMGILLPVAATGGIVMPAVIGFVAGSVSLQAGMLVNLIPCAGIAILGWIMWKKKRS
;
A
#
# COMPACT_ATOMS: atom_id res chain seq x y z
N MET A 1 -1.11 -31.09 22.54
CA MET A 1 -0.74 -30.81 21.16
C MET A 1 -1.88 -30.09 20.43
N GLU A 2 -3.07 -30.59 20.49
CA GLU A 2 -4.28 -30.05 19.85
C GLU A 2 -4.66 -28.62 20.27
N LYS A 3 -4.69 -28.31 21.58
CA LYS A 3 -4.93 -26.94 22.11
C LYS A 3 -3.90 -25.91 21.61
N ARG A 4 -2.66 -26.32 21.34
CA ARG A 4 -1.60 -25.44 20.82
C ARG A 4 -1.84 -25.16 19.34
N ILE A 5 -2.21 -26.15 18.55
CA ILE A 5 -2.54 -26.04 17.11
C ILE A 5 -3.78 -25.16 16.91
N MET A 6 -4.83 -25.35 17.72
CA MET A 6 -6.04 -24.51 17.69
C MET A 6 -5.74 -23.05 18.06
N ASN A 7 -4.86 -22.80 19.01
CA ASN A 7 -4.46 -21.43 19.39
C ASN A 7 -3.66 -20.74 18.27
N GLU A 8 -2.79 -21.47 17.57
CA GLU A 8 -1.98 -20.98 16.45
C GLU A 8 -2.85 -20.67 15.21
N ALA A 9 -3.82 -21.53 14.88
CA ALA A 9 -4.81 -21.29 13.83
C ALA A 9 -5.66 -20.06 14.15
N GLY A 10 -6.07 -19.87 15.40
CA GLY A 10 -6.79 -18.69 15.86
C GLY A 10 -6.00 -17.38 15.74
N ILE A 11 -4.68 -17.42 15.96
CA ILE A 11 -3.82 -16.23 15.78
C ILE A 11 -3.73 -15.85 14.29
N ARG A 12 -3.52 -16.83 13.40
CA ARG A 12 -3.49 -16.57 11.95
C ARG A 12 -4.82 -16.05 11.43
N GLY A 13 -5.94 -16.66 11.85
CA GLY A 13 -7.29 -16.21 11.49
C GLY A 13 -7.53 -14.75 11.87
N ARG A 14 -7.14 -14.33 13.08
CA ARG A 14 -7.22 -12.93 13.51
C ARG A 14 -6.33 -12.01 12.65
N GLY A 15 -5.12 -12.48 12.27
CA GLY A 15 -4.25 -11.75 11.35
C GLY A 15 -4.92 -11.53 9.99
N TYR A 16 -5.57 -12.55 9.43
CA TYR A 16 -6.29 -12.46 8.16
C TYR A 16 -7.49 -11.50 8.25
N SER A 17 -8.31 -11.62 9.29
CA SER A 17 -9.46 -10.74 9.52
C SER A 17 -9.05 -9.28 9.73
N ALA A 18 -8.01 -9.04 10.55
CA ALA A 18 -7.48 -7.69 10.76
C ALA A 18 -6.94 -7.09 9.47
N PHE A 19 -6.27 -7.87 8.61
CA PHE A 19 -5.71 -7.37 7.38
C PHE A 19 -6.76 -7.15 6.29
N PHE A 20 -7.84 -7.93 6.28
CA PHE A 20 -9.03 -7.67 5.48
C PHE A 20 -9.65 -6.31 5.83
N LEU A 21 -9.89 -6.03 7.11
CA LEU A 21 -10.43 -4.75 7.58
C LEU A 21 -9.45 -3.59 7.29
N SER A 22 -8.14 -3.83 7.42
CA SER A 22 -7.13 -2.86 7.02
C SER A 22 -7.17 -2.57 5.51
N GLY A 23 -7.50 -3.54 4.67
CA GLY A 23 -7.69 -3.36 3.23
C GLY A 23 -8.81 -2.35 2.94
N ILE A 24 -9.97 -2.50 3.60
CA ILE A 24 -11.07 -1.54 3.49
C ILE A 24 -10.60 -0.13 3.89
N CYS A 25 -10.05 0.02 5.10
CA CYS A 25 -9.65 1.32 5.63
C CYS A 25 -8.51 1.97 4.84
N ALA A 26 -7.50 1.22 4.43
CA ALA A 26 -6.32 1.78 3.77
C ALA A 26 -6.64 2.31 2.37
N ILE A 27 -7.48 1.60 1.60
CA ILE A 27 -7.81 1.98 0.23
C ILE A 27 -8.87 3.08 0.20
N ALA A 28 -9.71 3.15 1.23
CA ALA A 28 -10.67 4.24 1.38
C ALA A 28 -10.02 5.63 1.38
N SER A 29 -8.76 5.77 1.75
CA SER A 29 -8.08 7.08 1.80
C SER A 29 -8.10 7.84 0.47
N GLY A 30 -7.92 7.14 -0.67
CA GLY A 30 -7.99 7.74 -2.01
C GLY A 30 -9.43 8.12 -2.39
N VAL A 31 -10.43 7.35 -1.98
CA VAL A 31 -11.84 7.67 -2.20
C VAL A 31 -12.25 8.85 -1.32
N VAL A 32 -11.87 8.81 -0.05
CA VAL A 32 -12.22 9.84 0.94
C VAL A 32 -11.58 11.18 0.58
N VAL A 33 -10.31 11.21 0.13
CA VAL A 33 -9.66 12.47 -0.26
C VAL A 33 -10.38 13.14 -1.43
N SER A 34 -10.88 12.36 -2.38
CA SER A 34 -11.69 12.87 -3.50
C SER A 34 -13.03 13.48 -3.01
N LEU A 35 -13.67 12.83 -2.03
CA LEU A 35 -14.89 13.37 -1.40
C LEU A 35 -14.61 14.65 -0.60
N LEU A 36 -13.47 14.72 0.10
CA LEU A 36 -13.06 15.90 0.86
C LEU A 36 -12.75 17.08 -0.07
N GLN A 37 -12.06 16.80 -1.19
CA GLN A 37 -11.75 17.81 -2.18
C GLN A 37 -13.03 18.42 -2.77
N GLU A 38 -14.00 17.60 -3.17
CA GLU A 38 -15.28 18.07 -3.70
C GLU A 38 -16.07 18.88 -2.64
N LYS A 39 -16.12 18.36 -1.40
CA LYS A 39 -16.96 18.94 -0.35
C LYS A 39 -16.37 20.21 0.28
N PHE A 40 -15.06 20.27 0.46
CA PHE A 40 -14.37 21.33 1.19
C PHE A 40 -13.50 22.23 0.31
N GLY A 41 -13.46 21.96 -1.01
CA GLY A 41 -12.69 22.76 -1.94
C GLY A 41 -11.17 22.66 -1.71
N LEU A 42 -10.69 21.50 -1.24
CA LEU A 42 -9.26 21.32 -1.02
C LEU A 42 -8.47 21.55 -2.30
N THR A 43 -7.38 22.26 -2.20
CA THR A 43 -6.43 22.43 -3.29
C THR A 43 -5.77 21.10 -3.65
N TYR A 44 -5.26 20.97 -4.86
CA TYR A 44 -4.50 19.78 -5.27
C TYR A 44 -3.24 19.59 -4.42
N ALA A 45 -2.59 20.68 -4.00
CA ALA A 45 -1.43 20.62 -3.11
C ALA A 45 -1.79 20.04 -1.74
N GLU A 46 -2.90 20.46 -1.14
CA GLU A 46 -3.41 19.91 0.11
C GLU A 46 -3.78 18.44 -0.03
N THR A 47 -4.46 18.07 -1.12
CA THR A 47 -4.82 16.70 -1.46
C THR A 47 -3.58 15.80 -1.55
N GLY A 48 -2.55 16.24 -2.29
CA GLY A 48 -1.27 15.53 -2.38
C GLY A 48 -0.56 15.44 -1.03
N GLY A 49 -0.61 16.51 -0.22
CA GLY A 49 -0.07 16.56 1.13
C GLY A 49 -0.71 15.53 2.07
N LEU A 50 -2.05 15.38 2.03
CA LEU A 50 -2.77 14.36 2.81
C LEU A 50 -2.29 12.95 2.47
N LEU A 51 -2.21 12.60 1.18
CA LEU A 51 -1.75 11.28 0.70
C LEU A 51 -0.29 11.01 1.07
N SER A 52 0.55 12.04 0.97
CA SER A 52 1.96 11.97 1.33
C SER A 52 2.15 11.77 2.84
N LEU A 53 1.40 12.49 3.68
CA LEU A 53 1.46 12.32 5.14
C LEU A 53 0.98 10.94 5.58
N MET A 54 -0.04 10.37 4.91
CA MET A 54 -0.42 8.98 5.14
C MET A 54 0.74 8.03 4.82
N SER A 55 1.47 8.27 3.74
CA SER A 55 2.64 7.46 3.36
C SER A 55 3.79 7.63 4.34
N VAL A 56 4.01 8.83 4.88
CA VAL A 56 4.98 9.08 5.98
C VAL A 56 4.60 8.28 7.22
N GLY A 57 3.33 8.31 7.64
CA GLY A 57 2.84 7.53 8.77
C GLY A 57 3.06 6.02 8.56
N ASN A 58 2.76 5.51 7.35
CA ASN A 58 2.98 4.10 6.99
C ASN A 58 4.48 3.72 7.08
N MET A 59 5.37 4.56 6.59
CA MET A 59 6.82 4.35 6.68
C MET A 59 7.30 4.37 8.14
N LEU A 60 6.87 5.36 8.93
CA LEU A 60 7.25 5.46 10.34
C LEU A 60 6.75 4.29 11.17
N ALA A 61 5.59 3.72 10.86
CA ALA A 61 5.09 2.53 11.52
C ALA A 61 6.06 1.34 11.44
N ALA A 62 6.81 1.21 10.33
CA ALA A 62 7.81 0.15 10.18
C ALA A 62 8.98 0.33 11.18
N PHE A 63 9.44 1.55 11.40
CA PHE A 63 10.47 1.85 12.40
C PHE A 63 9.93 1.67 13.82
N LEU A 64 8.71 2.16 14.09
CA LEU A 64 8.06 2.03 15.37
C LEU A 64 7.77 0.57 15.75
N ALA A 65 7.51 -0.30 14.76
CA ALA A 65 7.32 -1.73 14.98
C ALA A 65 8.54 -2.42 15.61
N GLY A 66 9.75 -1.91 15.38
CA GLY A 66 10.98 -2.42 16.00
C GLY A 66 11.31 -1.77 17.35
N TYR A 67 10.90 -0.53 17.58
CA TYR A 67 11.29 0.28 18.74
C TYR A 67 10.23 0.26 19.86
N LEU A 68 8.97 0.53 19.53
CA LEU A 68 7.92 0.75 20.50
C LEU A 68 7.60 -0.51 21.36
N PRO A 69 7.58 -1.75 20.80
CA PRO A 69 7.36 -2.95 21.58
C PRO A 69 8.38 -3.19 22.70
N ARG A 70 9.59 -2.67 22.55
CA ARG A 70 10.64 -2.78 23.58
C ARG A 70 10.38 -1.86 24.77
N LYS A 71 9.69 -0.72 24.55
CA LYS A 71 9.39 0.28 25.58
C LYS A 71 8.08 0.02 26.30
N ILE A 72 6.99 -0.21 25.57
CA ILE A 72 5.62 -0.32 26.13
C ILE A 72 5.01 -1.71 25.97
N GLY A 73 5.77 -2.67 25.43
CA GLY A 73 5.26 -4.01 25.12
C GLY A 73 4.57 -4.11 23.76
N ALA A 74 4.64 -5.29 23.16
CA ALA A 74 4.12 -5.52 21.78
C ALA A 74 2.60 -5.28 21.67
N ARG A 75 1.84 -5.67 22.68
CA ARG A 75 0.37 -5.48 22.69
C ARG A 75 0.00 -4.00 22.74
N ALA A 76 0.56 -3.25 23.68
CA ALA A 76 0.29 -1.83 23.83
C ALA A 76 0.69 -1.06 22.57
N ALA A 77 1.88 -1.34 22.00
CA ALA A 77 2.36 -0.70 20.77
C ALA A 77 1.40 -0.90 19.59
N VAL A 78 0.93 -2.15 19.37
CA VAL A 78 -0.01 -2.45 18.29
C VAL A 78 -1.36 -1.77 18.53
N LEU A 79 -1.92 -1.87 19.73
CA LEU A 79 -3.21 -1.26 20.05
C LEU A 79 -3.19 0.26 19.95
N THR A 80 -2.13 0.92 20.42
CA THR A 80 -1.99 2.38 20.31
C THR A 80 -1.92 2.84 18.85
N LEU A 81 -1.05 2.20 18.04
CA LEU A 81 -0.85 2.65 16.66
C LEU A 81 -2.05 2.30 15.75
N THR A 82 -2.72 1.17 15.98
CA THR A 82 -3.88 0.78 15.17
C THR A 82 -5.16 1.57 15.47
N LEU A 83 -5.23 2.29 16.60
CA LEU A 83 -6.27 3.31 16.83
C LEU A 83 -6.29 4.40 15.76
N GLY A 84 -5.20 4.56 15.00
CA GLY A 84 -5.10 5.54 13.92
C GLY A 84 -6.20 5.45 12.87
N TYR A 85 -6.77 4.27 12.57
CA TYR A 85 -7.93 4.18 11.68
C TYR A 85 -9.21 4.73 12.33
N LEU A 86 -9.49 4.33 13.57
CA LEU A 86 -10.67 4.82 14.31
C LEU A 86 -10.60 6.33 14.50
N LEU A 87 -9.48 6.82 15.04
CA LEU A 87 -9.30 8.23 15.33
C LEU A 87 -9.19 9.06 14.04
N GLY A 88 -8.47 8.56 13.03
CA GLY A 88 -8.30 9.26 11.75
C GLY A 88 -9.63 9.46 11.04
N TYR A 89 -10.38 8.41 10.78
CA TYR A 89 -11.68 8.53 10.10
C TYR A 89 -12.74 9.23 10.98
N GLY A 90 -12.73 9.00 12.30
CA GLY A 90 -13.58 9.72 13.24
C GLY A 90 -13.32 11.23 13.24
N THR A 91 -12.06 11.63 13.19
CA THR A 91 -11.66 13.04 13.07
C THR A 91 -12.09 13.63 11.73
N ILE A 92 -11.90 12.92 10.62
CA ILE A 92 -12.34 13.36 9.28
C ILE A 92 -13.86 13.58 9.25
N ALA A 93 -14.65 12.77 9.96
CA ALA A 93 -16.09 12.95 10.07
C ALA A 93 -16.49 14.24 10.82
N ALA A 94 -15.62 14.75 11.70
CA ALA A 94 -15.92 15.83 12.62
C ALA A 94 -15.33 17.19 12.23
N THR A 95 -14.31 17.26 11.33
CA THR A 95 -13.56 18.49 11.06
C THR A 95 -13.45 18.81 9.58
N GLN A 96 -13.21 20.10 9.28
CA GLN A 96 -12.87 20.62 7.95
C GLN A 96 -11.48 21.28 7.96
N ALA A 97 -10.85 21.43 9.12
CA ALA A 97 -9.55 22.08 9.25
C ALA A 97 -8.45 21.23 8.60
N VAL A 98 -7.80 21.74 7.56
CA VAL A 98 -6.79 21.04 6.75
C VAL A 98 -5.66 20.48 7.61
N ALA A 99 -5.15 21.25 8.57
CA ALA A 99 -4.09 20.79 9.47
C ALA A 99 -4.52 19.55 10.29
N VAL A 100 -5.78 19.49 10.72
CA VAL A 100 -6.32 18.35 11.47
C VAL A 100 -6.56 17.16 10.55
N LEU A 101 -7.01 17.40 9.31
CA LEU A 101 -7.11 16.36 8.27
C LEU A 101 -5.73 15.75 7.96
N MET A 102 -4.68 16.57 7.90
CA MET A 102 -3.29 16.10 7.71
C MET A 102 -2.86 15.18 8.85
N ALA A 103 -3.13 15.56 10.10
CA ALA A 103 -2.85 14.71 11.26
C ALA A 103 -3.66 13.40 11.24
N ALA A 104 -4.92 13.45 10.79
CA ALA A 104 -5.78 12.28 10.63
C ALA A 104 -5.23 11.31 9.57
N TYR A 105 -4.80 11.80 8.41
CA TYR A 105 -4.19 10.98 7.37
C TYR A 105 -2.86 10.36 7.81
N PHE A 106 -2.06 11.11 8.56
CA PHE A 106 -0.83 10.57 9.18
C PHE A 106 -1.16 9.41 10.14
N ALA A 107 -2.18 9.56 11.01
CA ALA A 107 -2.63 8.53 11.93
C ALA A 107 -3.17 7.28 11.19
N ILE A 108 -3.93 7.47 10.10
CA ILE A 108 -4.36 6.40 9.20
C ILE A 108 -3.14 5.65 8.63
N GLY A 109 -2.11 6.38 8.23
CA GLY A 109 -0.84 5.81 7.74
C GLY A 109 -0.15 4.96 8.81
N LEU A 110 -0.04 5.44 10.04
CA LEU A 110 0.52 4.67 11.17
C LEU A 110 -0.25 3.36 11.39
N ALA A 111 -1.58 3.41 11.36
CA ALA A 111 -2.41 2.22 11.52
C ALA A 111 -2.20 1.23 10.36
N LYS A 112 -2.15 1.70 9.11
CA LYS A 112 -1.88 0.91 7.90
C LYS A 112 -0.57 0.13 8.02
N GLY A 113 0.53 0.82 8.32
CA GLY A 113 1.85 0.22 8.41
C GLY A 113 1.96 -0.76 9.59
N THR A 114 1.32 -0.42 10.72
CA THR A 114 1.30 -1.31 11.91
C THR A 114 0.50 -2.57 11.62
N ALA A 115 -0.67 -2.46 10.97
CA ALA A 115 -1.48 -3.61 10.58
C ALA A 115 -0.71 -4.52 9.61
N LEU A 116 -0.07 -3.97 8.57
CA LEU A 116 0.75 -4.73 7.63
C LEU A 116 1.84 -5.51 8.35
N ASN A 117 2.66 -4.84 9.17
CA ASN A 117 3.76 -5.46 9.88
C ASN A 117 3.26 -6.56 10.84
N ARG A 118 2.22 -6.26 11.62
CA ARG A 118 1.74 -7.21 12.63
C ARG A 118 1.03 -8.40 12.02
N CYS A 119 0.17 -8.20 11.03
CA CYS A 119 -0.52 -9.29 10.35
C CYS A 119 0.45 -10.21 9.60
N THR A 120 1.52 -9.66 9.00
CA THR A 120 2.60 -10.44 8.37
C THR A 120 3.29 -11.36 9.38
N VAL A 121 3.57 -10.86 10.58
CA VAL A 121 4.13 -11.68 11.67
C VAL A 121 3.13 -12.76 12.11
N MET A 122 1.86 -12.40 12.34
CA MET A 122 0.82 -13.34 12.78
C MET A 122 0.55 -14.44 11.74
N ALA A 123 0.54 -14.10 10.45
CA ALA A 123 0.35 -15.07 9.37
C ALA A 123 1.55 -16.00 9.19
N GLY A 124 2.77 -15.49 9.38
CA GLY A 124 4.01 -16.27 9.24
C GLY A 124 4.34 -17.14 10.45
N MET A 125 3.73 -16.85 11.61
CA MET A 125 4.01 -17.57 12.87
C MET A 125 3.45 -19.01 12.82
N HIS A 126 4.33 -20.00 13.06
CA HIS A 126 4.00 -21.43 13.07
C HIS A 126 3.27 -21.94 11.80
N ALA A 127 3.38 -21.21 10.67
CA ALA A 127 2.82 -21.66 9.40
C ALA A 127 3.67 -22.82 8.84
N ARG A 128 3.03 -23.94 8.46
CA ARG A 128 3.70 -25.05 7.77
C ARG A 128 4.33 -24.58 6.44
N ASP A 129 3.62 -23.74 5.72
CA ASP A 129 4.08 -23.03 4.53
C ASP A 129 3.87 -21.52 4.72
N ARG A 130 4.98 -20.83 5.03
CA ARG A 130 4.97 -19.38 5.27
C ARG A 130 4.60 -18.60 3.99
N GLY A 131 5.04 -19.08 2.83
CA GLY A 131 4.73 -18.43 1.55
C GLY A 131 3.24 -18.44 1.28
N LYS A 132 2.61 -19.61 1.38
CA LYS A 132 1.16 -19.79 1.22
C LYS A 132 0.37 -18.95 2.21
N SER A 133 0.78 -18.92 3.48
CA SER A 133 0.11 -18.14 4.52
C SER A 133 0.15 -16.62 4.26
N LEU A 134 1.29 -16.11 3.74
CA LEU A 134 1.42 -14.71 3.36
C LEU A 134 0.61 -14.38 2.10
N GLN A 135 0.51 -15.29 1.13
CA GLN A 135 -0.37 -15.10 -0.03
C GLN A 135 -1.84 -14.99 0.39
N ILE A 136 -2.32 -15.85 1.30
CA ILE A 136 -3.68 -15.77 1.86
C ILE A 136 -3.87 -14.41 2.56
N LEU A 137 -2.89 -13.97 3.35
CA LEU A 137 -2.93 -12.68 4.02
C LEU A 137 -3.14 -11.52 3.01
N HIS A 138 -2.33 -11.46 1.97
CA HIS A 138 -2.44 -10.42 0.95
C HIS A 138 -3.72 -10.53 0.12
N SER A 139 -4.25 -11.72 -0.07
CA SER A 139 -5.56 -11.92 -0.69
C SER A 139 -6.69 -11.38 0.18
N CYS A 140 -6.64 -11.58 1.51
CA CYS A 140 -7.60 -10.97 2.43
C CYS A 140 -7.59 -9.44 2.35
N TYR A 141 -6.39 -8.83 2.30
CA TYR A 141 -6.27 -7.39 2.09
C TYR A 141 -6.88 -6.93 0.77
N ALA A 142 -6.60 -7.63 -0.32
CA ALA A 142 -7.16 -7.32 -1.63
C ALA A 142 -8.70 -7.45 -1.67
N CYS A 143 -9.26 -8.46 -0.99
CA CYS A 143 -10.71 -8.58 -0.82
C CYS A 143 -11.31 -7.40 -0.05
N GLY A 144 -10.63 -6.95 1.04
CA GLY A 144 -11.03 -5.74 1.77
C GLY A 144 -10.98 -4.49 0.89
N ALA A 145 -9.89 -4.33 0.13
CA ALA A 145 -9.70 -3.22 -0.81
C ALA A 145 -10.79 -3.18 -1.91
N LEU A 146 -11.18 -4.34 -2.42
CA LEU A 146 -12.29 -4.52 -3.37
C LEU A 146 -13.64 -4.06 -2.81
N LEU A 147 -13.90 -4.34 -1.53
CA LEU A 147 -15.16 -4.00 -0.88
C LEU A 147 -15.22 -2.54 -0.42
N CYS A 148 -14.09 -1.85 -0.31
CA CYS A 148 -14.02 -0.46 0.16
C CYS A 148 -15.01 0.48 -0.56
N PRO A 149 -15.08 0.52 -1.90
CA PRO A 149 -16.02 1.41 -2.60
C PRO A 149 -17.49 1.12 -2.28
N PHE A 150 -17.85 -0.14 -2.09
CA PHE A 150 -19.22 -0.53 -1.73
C PHE A 150 -19.59 -0.05 -0.32
N VAL A 151 -18.65 -0.11 0.62
CA VAL A 151 -18.84 0.43 1.98
C VAL A 151 -19.03 1.95 1.93
N VAL A 152 -18.15 2.65 1.21
CA VAL A 152 -18.24 4.12 1.08
C VAL A 152 -19.50 4.53 0.34
N SER A 153 -19.81 3.89 -0.79
CA SER A 153 -20.96 4.20 -1.62
C SER A 153 -22.29 3.91 -0.91
N GLY A 154 -22.41 2.75 -0.27
CA GLY A 154 -23.62 2.35 0.44
C GLY A 154 -23.95 3.29 1.61
N LEU A 155 -22.93 3.82 2.29
CA LEU A 155 -23.12 4.75 3.40
C LEU A 155 -23.31 6.20 2.94
N SER A 156 -22.83 6.57 1.76
CA SER A 156 -22.98 7.93 1.22
C SER A 156 -24.45 8.33 1.02
N GLY A 157 -25.34 7.37 0.77
CA GLY A 157 -26.77 7.60 0.66
C GLY A 157 -27.45 7.98 2.00
N VAL A 158 -26.83 7.67 3.15
CA VAL A 158 -27.38 7.96 4.48
C VAL A 158 -27.04 9.40 4.91
N SER A 159 -25.78 9.76 4.84
CA SER A 159 -25.31 11.15 5.09
C SER A 159 -23.89 11.33 4.58
N SER A 160 -23.48 12.58 4.40
CA SER A 160 -22.11 12.91 3.96
C SER A 160 -21.02 12.52 4.97
N ARG A 161 -21.35 12.24 6.24
CA ARG A 161 -20.43 11.78 7.29
C ARG A 161 -20.45 10.27 7.48
N ALA A 162 -21.52 9.59 7.04
CA ALA A 162 -21.71 8.17 7.27
C ALA A 162 -20.57 7.29 6.73
N PRO A 163 -19.99 7.54 5.56
CA PRO A 163 -18.84 6.79 5.08
C PRO A 163 -17.65 6.82 6.05
N MET A 164 -17.32 8.00 6.59
CA MET A 164 -16.21 8.18 7.53
C MET A 164 -16.47 7.48 8.86
N ILE A 165 -17.71 7.56 9.35
CA ILE A 165 -18.14 6.85 10.57
C ILE A 165 -18.08 5.33 10.35
N GLY A 166 -18.54 4.84 9.20
CA GLY A 166 -18.44 3.41 8.84
C GLY A 166 -17.00 2.92 8.77
N LEU A 167 -16.10 3.71 8.17
CA LEU A 167 -14.68 3.41 8.12
C LEU A 167 -14.02 3.45 9.51
N ALA A 168 -14.40 4.39 10.36
CA ALA A 168 -14.00 4.41 11.77
C ALA A 168 -14.49 3.15 12.51
N GLY A 169 -15.72 2.67 12.22
CA GLY A 169 -16.25 1.40 12.71
C GLY A 169 -15.44 0.19 12.23
N CYS A 170 -15.03 0.14 10.97
CA CYS A 170 -14.10 -0.88 10.46
C CYS A 170 -12.75 -0.82 11.19
N GLY A 171 -12.24 0.39 11.45
CA GLY A 171 -11.03 0.61 12.24
C GLY A 171 -11.16 0.09 13.67
N LEU A 172 -12.31 0.36 14.31
CA LEU A 172 -12.64 -0.17 15.64
C LEU A 172 -12.73 -1.70 15.63
N ALA A 173 -13.40 -2.29 14.64
CA ALA A 173 -13.50 -3.73 14.50
C ALA A 173 -12.10 -4.37 14.37
N MET A 174 -11.21 -3.80 13.55
CA MET A 174 -9.82 -4.24 13.43
C MET A 174 -9.08 -4.13 14.77
N TRP A 175 -9.26 -3.03 15.47
CA TRP A 175 -8.66 -2.81 16.79
C TRP A 175 -9.13 -3.86 17.80
N LEU A 176 -10.44 -4.19 17.84
CA LEU A 176 -11.00 -5.25 18.68
C LEU A 176 -10.44 -6.62 18.33
N VAL A 177 -10.22 -6.93 17.04
CA VAL A 177 -9.54 -8.16 16.61
C VAL A 177 -8.14 -8.22 17.19
N PHE A 178 -7.35 -7.15 17.15
CA PHE A 178 -6.04 -7.11 17.79
C PHE A 178 -6.13 -7.16 19.32
N ALA A 179 -7.09 -6.49 19.96
CA ALA A 179 -7.28 -6.53 21.41
C ALA A 179 -7.59 -7.94 21.91
N SER A 180 -8.36 -8.73 21.13
CA SER A 180 -8.67 -10.14 21.42
C SER A 180 -7.50 -11.11 21.14
N ALA A 181 -6.48 -10.66 20.38
CA ALA A 181 -5.35 -11.51 20.05
C ALA A 181 -4.40 -11.68 21.24
N ARG A 182 -3.97 -12.90 21.48
CA ARG A 182 -2.86 -13.15 22.41
C ARG A 182 -1.55 -12.83 21.72
N PHE A 183 -0.86 -11.83 22.23
CA PHE A 183 0.49 -11.53 21.79
C PHE A 183 1.44 -12.42 22.55
N PRO A 184 2.27 -13.26 21.90
CA PRO A 184 3.33 -13.98 22.61
C PRO A 184 4.17 -12.95 23.35
N GLY A 185 4.45 -13.23 24.64
CA GLY A 185 5.31 -12.39 25.46
C GLY A 185 6.67 -12.19 24.78
N LYS A 186 7.40 -11.16 25.21
CA LYS A 186 8.67 -10.66 24.65
C LYS A 186 9.22 -11.50 23.50
N GLN A 187 8.79 -11.25 22.28
CA GLN A 187 9.57 -11.67 21.13
C GLN A 187 10.84 -10.82 21.15
N THR A 188 11.91 -11.42 21.64
CA THR A 188 13.25 -11.05 21.20
C THR A 188 13.18 -10.96 19.70
N GLY A 189 13.44 -9.76 19.18
CA GLY A 189 13.20 -9.41 17.78
C GLY A 189 13.80 -10.44 16.83
N THR A 190 13.10 -10.61 15.72
CA THR A 190 13.61 -11.28 14.53
C THR A 190 14.97 -10.71 14.14
N ALA A 191 15.95 -11.51 14.27
CA ALA A 191 17.39 -11.40 14.31
C ALA A 191 17.88 -11.28 15.77
N GLU A 192 18.32 -12.41 16.34
CA GLU A 192 19.39 -12.39 17.32
C GLU A 192 20.54 -11.60 16.67
N LYS A 193 20.57 -10.27 16.92
CA LYS A 193 21.81 -9.55 16.77
C LYS A 193 22.72 -10.14 17.84
N ASN A 194 23.62 -10.99 17.40
CA ASN A 194 24.81 -11.25 18.19
C ASN A 194 25.44 -9.87 18.43
N PRO A 195 25.44 -9.34 19.69
CA PRO A 195 25.81 -7.93 19.92
C PRO A 195 27.27 -7.64 19.61
N LYS A 196 28.02 -8.65 19.15
CA LYS A 196 29.46 -8.58 18.88
C LYS A 196 29.85 -8.57 17.39
N GLN A 197 28.90 -8.71 16.45
CA GLN A 197 29.26 -8.55 15.04
C GLN A 197 28.91 -7.13 14.57
N PRO A 198 29.87 -6.34 14.08
CA PRO A 198 29.59 -5.08 13.43
C PRO A 198 28.65 -5.33 12.26
N ALA A 199 27.61 -4.49 12.12
CA ALA A 199 26.66 -4.62 11.03
C ALA A 199 27.42 -4.55 9.70
N ASP A 200 27.39 -5.62 8.92
CA ASP A 200 27.98 -5.63 7.59
C ASP A 200 27.20 -4.66 6.69
N ARG A 201 27.82 -3.53 6.36
CA ARG A 201 27.28 -2.49 5.48
C ARG A 201 27.85 -2.58 4.06
N SER A 202 28.55 -3.65 3.72
CA SER A 202 29.15 -3.85 2.39
C SER A 202 28.11 -3.80 1.26
N PHE A 203 26.86 -4.20 1.55
CA PHE A 203 25.75 -4.12 0.59
C PHE A 203 25.47 -2.69 0.09
N LEU A 204 25.78 -1.64 0.86
CA LEU A 204 25.62 -0.24 0.42
C LEU A 204 26.53 0.11 -0.76
N ARG A 205 27.61 -0.64 -0.96
CA ARG A 205 28.51 -0.49 -2.12
C ARG A 205 28.04 -1.31 -3.33
N SER A 206 27.03 -2.19 -3.15
CA SER A 206 26.51 -3.04 -4.21
C SER A 206 25.59 -2.26 -5.16
N GLY A 207 25.95 -2.17 -6.44
CA GLY A 207 25.07 -1.60 -7.47
C GLY A 207 23.73 -2.35 -7.62
N ASN A 208 23.69 -3.65 -7.33
CA ASN A 208 22.45 -4.43 -7.34
C ASN A 208 21.50 -4.02 -6.22
N PHE A 209 22.03 -3.66 -5.05
CA PHE A 209 21.23 -3.12 -3.94
C PHE A 209 20.49 -1.85 -4.37
N TRP A 210 21.19 -0.89 -4.96
CA TRP A 210 20.60 0.37 -5.39
C TRP A 210 19.64 0.23 -6.57
N LEU A 211 19.93 -0.67 -7.52
CA LEU A 211 19.01 -0.99 -8.61
C LEU A 211 17.69 -1.55 -8.10
N LEU A 212 17.72 -2.48 -7.14
CA LEU A 212 16.51 -3.04 -6.54
C LEU A 212 15.78 -2.04 -5.66
N THR A 213 16.50 -1.22 -4.91
CA THR A 213 15.91 -0.12 -4.12
C THR A 213 15.19 0.87 -5.01
N ALA A 214 15.83 1.31 -6.11
CA ALA A 214 15.23 2.21 -7.09
C ALA A 214 14.00 1.57 -7.79
N MET A 215 14.05 0.27 -8.09
CA MET A 215 12.91 -0.46 -8.67
C MET A 215 11.69 -0.43 -7.75
N VAL A 216 11.88 -0.74 -6.46
CA VAL A 216 10.79 -0.72 -5.47
C VAL A 216 10.33 0.71 -5.17
N PHE A 217 11.24 1.69 -5.21
CA PHE A 217 10.89 3.12 -5.12
C PHE A 217 9.96 3.53 -6.27
N CYS A 218 10.33 3.23 -7.51
CA CYS A 218 9.50 3.55 -8.68
C CYS A 218 8.13 2.84 -8.61
N GLN A 219 8.11 1.58 -8.18
CA GLN A 219 6.87 0.84 -8.03
C GLN A 219 5.97 1.47 -6.96
N ASN A 220 6.51 1.80 -5.77
CA ASN A 220 5.75 2.47 -4.72
C ASN A 220 5.25 3.85 -5.17
N ALA A 221 6.06 4.63 -5.88
CA ALA A 221 5.68 5.91 -6.45
C ALA A 221 4.49 5.75 -7.40
N ALA A 222 4.58 4.83 -8.37
CA ALA A 222 3.55 4.62 -9.38
C ALA A 222 2.24 4.10 -8.78
N GLU A 223 2.30 3.06 -7.94
CA GLU A 223 1.11 2.43 -7.36
C GLU A 223 0.39 3.35 -6.35
N THR A 224 1.13 4.03 -5.47
CA THR A 224 0.54 4.93 -4.47
C THR A 224 -0.11 6.14 -5.12
N SER A 225 0.47 6.65 -6.20
CA SER A 225 -0.11 7.76 -6.98
C SER A 225 -1.43 7.38 -7.62
N VAL A 226 -1.49 6.21 -8.26
CA VAL A 226 -2.75 5.73 -8.86
C VAL A 226 -3.80 5.44 -7.79
N THR A 227 -3.43 4.78 -6.71
CA THR A 227 -4.34 4.50 -5.59
C THR A 227 -4.86 5.78 -4.93
N GLY A 228 -4.05 6.82 -4.85
CA GLY A 228 -4.41 8.08 -4.20
C GLY A 228 -5.21 9.04 -5.10
N TRP A 229 -4.84 9.13 -6.38
CA TRP A 229 -5.31 10.21 -7.26
C TRP A 229 -6.34 9.77 -8.32
N MET A 230 -6.42 8.49 -8.68
CA MET A 230 -7.22 8.08 -9.83
C MET A 230 -8.72 8.32 -9.65
N VAL A 231 -9.24 8.16 -8.42
CA VAL A 231 -10.64 8.49 -8.10
C VAL A 231 -10.90 9.99 -8.34
N THR A 232 -10.02 10.84 -7.81
CA THR A 232 -10.08 12.29 -8.01
C THR A 232 -9.97 12.66 -9.49
N TYR A 233 -9.05 12.01 -10.21
CA TYR A 233 -8.84 12.26 -11.63
C TYR A 233 -10.07 11.92 -12.47
N TYR A 234 -10.63 10.71 -12.31
CA TYR A 234 -11.80 10.28 -13.09
C TYR A 234 -13.05 11.09 -12.76
N ARG A 235 -13.19 11.53 -11.50
CA ARG A 235 -14.28 12.41 -11.11
C ARG A 235 -14.14 13.80 -11.72
N ASN A 236 -12.97 14.43 -11.63
CA ASN A 236 -12.73 15.78 -12.12
C ASN A 236 -12.71 15.89 -13.65
N GLN A 237 -12.43 14.79 -14.34
CA GLN A 237 -12.50 14.70 -15.80
C GLN A 237 -13.86 14.20 -16.30
N GLU A 238 -14.84 14.02 -15.39
CA GLU A 238 -16.20 13.54 -15.68
C GLU A 238 -16.25 12.17 -16.37
N ILE A 239 -15.15 11.39 -16.30
CA ILE A 239 -15.04 10.04 -16.88
C ILE A 239 -15.96 9.08 -16.12
N LEU A 240 -15.95 9.16 -14.79
CA LEU A 240 -16.85 8.46 -13.90
C LEU A 240 -17.42 9.46 -12.88
N SER A 241 -18.71 9.74 -12.99
CA SER A 241 -19.38 10.74 -12.15
C SER A 241 -19.82 10.18 -10.80
N GLY A 242 -19.93 11.07 -9.81
CA GLY A 242 -20.52 10.78 -8.51
C GLY A 242 -19.93 9.56 -7.80
N ILE A 243 -20.81 8.69 -7.36
CA ILE A 243 -20.47 7.47 -6.61
C ILE A 243 -19.68 6.46 -7.44
N PHE A 244 -19.86 6.45 -8.77
CA PHE A 244 -19.19 5.50 -9.65
C PHE A 244 -17.68 5.71 -9.71
N SER A 245 -17.19 6.93 -9.45
CA SER A 245 -15.76 7.21 -9.38
C SER A 245 -15.04 6.36 -8.31
N ALA A 246 -15.70 6.00 -7.23
CA ALA A 246 -15.15 5.17 -6.17
C ALA A 246 -14.82 3.74 -6.66
N TYR A 247 -15.60 3.20 -7.62
CA TYR A 247 -15.38 1.86 -8.16
C TYR A 247 -14.10 1.72 -8.98
N THR A 248 -13.43 2.84 -9.30
CA THR A 248 -12.06 2.84 -9.81
C THR A 248 -11.13 1.96 -8.97
N MET A 249 -11.28 1.98 -7.64
CA MET A 249 -10.49 1.15 -6.74
C MET A 249 -10.86 -0.34 -6.85
N THR A 250 -12.13 -0.66 -7.02
CA THR A 250 -12.55 -2.05 -7.26
C THR A 250 -11.92 -2.61 -8.53
N VAL A 251 -11.93 -1.86 -9.63
CA VAL A 251 -11.30 -2.25 -10.90
C VAL A 251 -9.80 -2.50 -10.71
N MET A 252 -9.12 -1.55 -10.09
CA MET A 252 -7.67 -1.62 -9.84
C MET A 252 -7.29 -2.85 -9.00
N TRP A 253 -7.99 -3.09 -7.89
CA TRP A 253 -7.66 -4.20 -6.98
C TRP A 253 -8.12 -5.56 -7.50
N SER A 254 -9.19 -5.62 -8.31
CA SER A 254 -9.58 -6.84 -9.04
C SER A 254 -8.49 -7.27 -10.01
N ALA A 255 -8.02 -6.33 -10.84
CA ALA A 255 -6.94 -6.57 -11.80
C ALA A 255 -5.65 -7.02 -11.09
N THR A 256 -5.31 -6.34 -9.99
CA THR A 256 -4.13 -6.67 -9.18
C THR A 256 -4.23 -8.08 -8.60
N LEU A 257 -5.38 -8.46 -8.05
CA LEU A 257 -5.61 -9.79 -7.48
C LEU A 257 -5.52 -10.88 -8.55
N ILE A 258 -6.21 -10.70 -9.67
CA ILE A 258 -6.21 -11.64 -10.79
C ILE A 258 -4.79 -11.82 -11.33
N ALA A 259 -4.06 -10.72 -11.58
CA ALA A 259 -2.71 -10.77 -12.10
C ALA A 259 -1.74 -11.47 -11.13
N ARG A 260 -1.84 -11.21 -9.84
CA ARG A 260 -1.02 -11.90 -8.82
C ARG A 260 -1.30 -13.40 -8.77
N LEU A 261 -2.55 -13.81 -8.88
CA LEU A 261 -2.92 -15.24 -8.93
C LEU A 261 -2.40 -15.90 -10.22
N LEU A 262 -2.55 -15.25 -11.37
CA LEU A 262 -2.01 -15.75 -12.63
C LEU A 262 -0.49 -15.90 -12.59
N LEU A 263 0.24 -14.92 -12.04
CA LEU A 263 1.69 -14.97 -11.89
C LEU A 263 2.15 -16.03 -10.87
N ALA A 264 1.33 -16.31 -9.85
CA ALA A 264 1.67 -17.28 -8.82
C ALA A 264 1.44 -18.73 -9.28
N PHE A 265 0.37 -18.99 -10.05
CA PHE A 265 -0.10 -20.35 -10.30
C PHE A 265 -0.10 -20.77 -11.79
N VAL A 266 -0.15 -19.80 -12.72
CA VAL A 266 -0.37 -20.10 -14.15
C VAL A 266 0.84 -19.69 -15.01
N ILE A 267 1.44 -18.52 -14.76
CA ILE A 267 2.49 -17.96 -15.62
C ILE A 267 3.87 -18.23 -15.02
N PRO A 268 4.65 -19.19 -15.57
CA PRO A 268 6.00 -19.46 -15.07
C PRO A 268 6.96 -18.33 -15.47
N VAL A 269 7.45 -17.57 -14.50
CA VAL A 269 8.42 -16.49 -14.74
C VAL A 269 9.85 -17.03 -14.64
N LYS A 270 10.44 -17.44 -15.78
CA LYS A 270 11.80 -17.97 -15.85
C LYS A 270 12.87 -16.87 -15.63
N ASN A 271 12.66 -15.68 -16.17
CA ASN A 271 13.60 -14.56 -16.05
C ASN A 271 12.89 -13.32 -15.43
N LYS A 272 13.09 -13.13 -14.13
CA LYS A 272 12.48 -12.04 -13.37
C LYS A 272 12.87 -10.66 -13.88
N ALA A 273 14.14 -10.44 -14.27
CA ALA A 273 14.61 -9.15 -14.76
C ALA A 273 13.96 -8.77 -16.11
N ARG A 274 13.84 -9.74 -17.04
CA ARG A 274 13.11 -9.56 -18.30
C ARG A 274 11.63 -9.27 -18.04
N ALA A 275 11.02 -10.01 -17.12
CA ALA A 275 9.61 -9.79 -16.76
C ALA A 275 9.39 -8.38 -16.19
N LEU A 276 10.26 -7.89 -15.30
CA LEU A 276 10.20 -6.53 -14.76
C LEU A 276 10.34 -5.46 -15.85
N CYS A 277 11.23 -5.67 -16.83
CA CYS A 277 11.37 -4.78 -17.98
C CYS A 277 10.06 -4.71 -18.80
N LEU A 278 9.48 -5.87 -19.15
CA LEU A 278 8.24 -5.94 -19.92
C LEU A 278 7.05 -5.34 -19.16
N MET A 279 6.95 -5.61 -17.85
CA MET A 279 5.93 -4.99 -16.99
C MET A 279 6.10 -3.48 -16.94
N GLY A 280 7.33 -2.96 -16.81
CA GLY A 280 7.60 -1.52 -16.82
C GLY A 280 7.23 -0.86 -18.15
N LEU A 281 7.55 -1.49 -19.28
CA LEU A 281 7.15 -1.02 -20.60
C LEU A 281 5.63 -0.99 -20.76
N ALA A 282 4.95 -2.06 -20.32
CA ALA A 282 3.48 -2.13 -20.32
C ALA A 282 2.88 -1.06 -19.41
N CYS A 283 3.41 -0.86 -18.19
CA CYS A 283 2.97 0.20 -17.29
C CYS A 283 3.11 1.59 -17.93
N THR A 284 4.26 1.87 -18.57
CA THR A 284 4.50 3.17 -19.19
C THR A 284 3.54 3.42 -20.34
N ALA A 285 3.38 2.45 -21.23
CA ALA A 285 2.48 2.56 -22.39
C ALA A 285 1.01 2.69 -21.96
N LEU A 286 0.56 1.80 -21.06
CA LEU A 286 -0.82 1.80 -20.59
C LEU A 286 -1.15 3.04 -19.76
N TYR A 287 -0.21 3.53 -18.93
CA TYR A 287 -0.42 4.76 -18.18
C TYR A 287 -0.51 5.97 -19.10
N GLY A 288 0.39 6.07 -20.09
CA GLY A 288 0.33 7.12 -21.11
C GLY A 288 -0.95 7.10 -21.93
N LEU A 289 -1.48 5.90 -22.22
CA LEU A 289 -2.76 5.73 -22.92
C LEU A 289 -3.96 6.03 -22.02
N MET A 290 -3.87 5.81 -20.71
CA MET A 290 -4.96 5.98 -19.75
C MET A 290 -5.32 7.45 -19.52
N ILE A 291 -4.31 8.33 -19.40
CA ILE A 291 -4.52 9.73 -19.00
C ILE A 291 -5.30 10.55 -20.05
N PRO A 292 -5.11 10.39 -21.39
CA PRO A 292 -5.90 11.13 -22.37
C PRO A 292 -7.32 10.59 -22.57
N GLN A 293 -7.69 9.46 -21.98
CA GLN A 293 -9.05 8.92 -22.12
C GLN A 293 -10.10 9.89 -21.58
N ARG A 294 -11.25 9.94 -22.25
CA ARG A 294 -12.40 10.76 -21.84
C ARG A 294 -13.67 9.91 -21.65
N GLU A 295 -13.70 8.72 -22.22
CA GLU A 295 -14.84 7.81 -22.10
C GLU A 295 -14.60 6.76 -21.02
N ALA A 296 -15.67 6.41 -20.31
CA ALA A 296 -15.62 5.51 -19.15
C ALA A 296 -15.09 4.12 -19.49
N VAL A 297 -15.61 3.51 -20.57
CA VAL A 297 -15.27 2.12 -20.92
C VAL A 297 -13.78 1.94 -21.25
N PRO A 298 -13.17 2.71 -22.19
CA PRO A 298 -11.75 2.58 -22.48
C PRO A 298 -10.88 3.01 -21.27
N ALA A 299 -11.28 4.03 -20.50
CA ALA A 299 -10.55 4.46 -19.32
C ALA A 299 -10.45 3.35 -18.27
N VAL A 300 -11.57 2.69 -17.97
CA VAL A 300 -11.65 1.57 -17.01
C VAL A 300 -10.89 0.34 -17.54
N ALA A 301 -10.99 0.04 -18.82
CA ALA A 301 -10.28 -1.08 -19.44
C ALA A 301 -8.75 -0.89 -19.37
N VAL A 302 -8.26 0.31 -19.70
CA VAL A 302 -6.82 0.61 -19.64
C VAL A 302 -6.33 0.63 -18.19
N LEU A 303 -7.13 1.15 -17.24
CA LEU A 303 -6.80 1.08 -15.81
C LEU A 303 -6.68 -0.37 -15.33
N PHE A 304 -7.59 -1.24 -15.75
CA PHE A 304 -7.53 -2.67 -15.43
C PHE A 304 -6.21 -3.29 -15.93
N LEU A 305 -5.87 -3.06 -17.19
CA LEU A 305 -4.64 -3.57 -17.80
C LEU A 305 -3.38 -3.00 -17.14
N PHE A 306 -3.36 -1.70 -16.83
CA PHE A 306 -2.27 -1.04 -16.10
C PHE A 306 -2.07 -1.68 -14.72
N SER A 307 -3.17 -1.86 -13.98
CA SER A 307 -3.14 -2.44 -12.63
C SER A 307 -2.67 -3.90 -12.64
N ALA A 308 -3.04 -4.65 -13.68
CA ALA A 308 -2.53 -6.00 -13.89
C ALA A 308 -1.02 -6.00 -14.21
N ALA A 309 -0.55 -5.05 -15.04
CA ALA A 309 0.85 -4.96 -15.41
C ALA A 309 1.76 -4.60 -14.21
N ILE A 310 1.34 -3.68 -13.33
CA ILE A 310 2.14 -3.26 -12.17
C ILE A 310 2.12 -4.27 -11.01
N ALA A 311 1.09 -5.12 -10.94
CA ALA A 311 0.81 -6.01 -9.81
C ALA A 311 1.97 -6.95 -9.44
N GLY A 312 2.75 -7.40 -10.44
CA GLY A 312 3.87 -8.32 -10.28
C GLY A 312 5.19 -7.65 -9.92
N VAL A 313 5.32 -6.34 -10.07
CA VAL A 313 6.61 -5.63 -9.93
C VAL A 313 7.15 -5.74 -8.50
N ASN A 314 6.32 -5.44 -7.49
CA ASN A 314 6.74 -5.50 -6.08
C ASN A 314 7.15 -6.93 -5.64
N PRO A 315 6.30 -7.96 -5.79
CA PRO A 315 6.65 -9.30 -5.32
C PRO A 315 7.88 -9.88 -6.07
N MET A 316 8.05 -9.58 -7.36
CA MET A 316 9.22 -10.03 -8.10
C MET A 316 10.51 -9.32 -7.66
N SER A 317 10.46 -8.00 -7.46
CA SER A 317 11.60 -7.23 -6.98
C SER A 317 12.00 -7.67 -5.57
N THR A 318 11.04 -7.85 -4.67
CA THR A 318 11.27 -8.34 -3.30
C THR A 318 11.82 -9.78 -3.30
N ALA A 319 11.36 -10.65 -4.19
CA ALA A 319 11.90 -12.00 -4.32
C ALA A 319 13.34 -12.02 -4.87
N MET A 320 13.74 -11.03 -5.66
CA MET A 320 15.13 -10.87 -6.12
C MET A 320 16.03 -10.34 -4.99
N THR A 321 15.53 -9.46 -4.12
CA THR A 321 16.28 -8.99 -2.95
C THR A 321 16.51 -10.11 -1.94
N GLY A 322 15.49 -10.89 -1.61
CA GLY A 322 15.59 -11.98 -0.64
C GLY A 322 16.57 -13.11 -1.02
N ALA A 323 16.90 -13.25 -2.30
CA ALA A 323 17.87 -14.24 -2.79
C ALA A 323 19.33 -13.75 -2.70
N VAL A 324 19.56 -12.44 -2.54
CA VAL A 324 20.89 -11.82 -2.70
C VAL A 324 21.30 -10.99 -1.48
N MET A 325 20.38 -10.70 -0.55
CA MET A 325 20.59 -9.68 0.48
C MET A 325 20.26 -10.15 1.90
N SER A 326 21.05 -9.63 2.86
CA SER A 326 20.85 -9.87 4.29
C SER A 326 19.60 -9.17 4.85
N PRO A 327 19.07 -9.61 6.01
CA PRO A 327 17.96 -8.93 6.69
C PRO A 327 18.24 -7.45 7.00
N GLU A 328 19.52 -7.08 7.22
CA GLU A 328 19.91 -5.71 7.48
C GLU A 328 19.75 -4.83 6.24
N SER A 329 20.05 -5.35 5.06
CA SER A 329 19.87 -4.62 3.80
C SER A 329 18.40 -4.31 3.51
N MET A 330 17.48 -5.23 3.86
CA MET A 330 16.04 -5.00 3.75
C MET A 330 15.55 -3.89 4.70
N GLY A 331 16.19 -3.76 5.87
CA GLY A 331 15.92 -2.68 6.84
C GLY A 331 16.23 -1.27 6.31
N ILE A 332 17.06 -1.13 5.29
CA ILE A 332 17.35 0.14 4.61
C ILE A 332 16.59 0.27 3.30
N LEU A 333 16.52 -0.81 2.50
CA LEU A 333 15.86 -0.82 1.19
C LEU A 333 14.39 -0.42 1.31
N LEU A 334 13.63 -1.06 2.22
CA LEU A 334 12.19 -0.83 2.30
C LEU A 334 11.81 0.61 2.70
N PRO A 335 12.43 1.24 3.74
CA PRO A 335 12.15 2.64 4.05
C PRO A 335 12.55 3.60 2.92
N VAL A 336 13.72 3.39 2.30
CA VAL A 336 14.16 4.24 1.17
C VAL A 336 13.20 4.09 0.00
N ALA A 337 12.80 2.87 -0.35
CA ALA A 337 11.83 2.63 -1.40
C ALA A 337 10.44 3.20 -1.09
N ALA A 338 10.03 3.22 0.19
CA ALA A 338 8.74 3.79 0.60
C ALA A 338 8.65 5.31 0.36
N THR A 339 9.79 6.02 0.28
CA THR A 339 9.79 7.47 -0.01
C THR A 339 9.21 7.79 -1.38
N GLY A 340 9.21 6.85 -2.34
CA GLY A 340 8.53 7.00 -3.62
C GLY A 340 7.03 7.26 -3.46
N GLY A 341 6.37 6.52 -2.55
CA GLY A 341 4.96 6.73 -2.22
C GLY A 341 4.68 8.00 -1.38
N ILE A 342 5.72 8.64 -0.86
CA ILE A 342 5.60 9.94 -0.18
C ILE A 342 5.74 11.07 -1.21
N VAL A 343 6.79 11.02 -2.02
CA VAL A 343 7.16 12.11 -2.92
C VAL A 343 6.17 12.26 -4.07
N MET A 344 5.80 11.16 -4.74
CA MET A 344 5.01 11.26 -5.97
C MET A 344 3.60 11.84 -5.77
N PRO A 345 2.79 11.46 -4.76
CA PRO A 345 1.50 12.10 -4.57
C PRO A 345 1.59 13.61 -4.30
N ALA A 346 2.65 14.07 -3.59
CA ALA A 346 2.90 15.49 -3.38
C ALA A 346 3.28 16.21 -4.69
N VAL A 347 4.17 15.62 -5.49
CA VAL A 347 4.59 16.18 -6.78
C VAL A 347 3.40 16.29 -7.74
N ILE A 348 2.56 15.25 -7.81
CA ILE A 348 1.32 15.29 -8.60
C ILE A 348 0.43 16.44 -8.14
N GLY A 349 0.21 16.58 -6.82
CA GLY A 349 -0.61 17.65 -6.27
C GLY A 349 -0.05 19.05 -6.56
N PHE A 350 1.27 19.22 -6.46
CA PHE A 350 1.95 20.48 -6.79
C PHE A 350 1.81 20.85 -8.27
N VAL A 351 2.09 19.92 -9.18
CA VAL A 351 1.96 20.14 -10.64
C VAL A 351 0.48 20.34 -11.03
N ALA A 352 -0.43 19.59 -10.41
CA ALA A 352 -1.86 19.75 -10.63
C ALA A 352 -2.36 21.15 -10.24
N GLY A 353 -1.84 21.70 -9.15
CA GLY A 353 -2.18 23.05 -8.71
C GLY A 353 -1.54 24.16 -9.54
N SER A 354 -0.37 23.90 -10.14
CA SER A 354 0.37 24.91 -10.93
C SER A 354 -0.01 24.93 -12.40
N VAL A 355 -0.37 23.78 -12.98
CA VAL A 355 -0.63 23.61 -14.42
C VAL A 355 -2.02 23.06 -14.69
N SER A 356 -2.23 21.77 -14.41
CA SER A 356 -3.51 21.08 -14.51
C SER A 356 -3.43 19.71 -13.84
N LEU A 357 -4.59 19.14 -13.46
CA LEU A 357 -4.64 17.79 -12.91
C LEU A 357 -4.13 16.74 -13.91
N GLN A 358 -4.40 16.90 -15.19
CA GLN A 358 -3.88 16.02 -16.23
C GLN A 358 -2.36 16.06 -16.31
N ALA A 359 -1.74 17.25 -16.26
CA ALA A 359 -0.29 17.43 -16.24
C ALA A 359 0.32 16.78 -14.99
N GLY A 360 -0.30 16.98 -13.82
CA GLY A 360 0.10 16.32 -12.57
C GLY A 360 0.09 14.80 -12.70
N MET A 361 -0.98 14.22 -13.25
CA MET A 361 -1.06 12.78 -13.47
C MET A 361 0.01 12.24 -14.42
N LEU A 362 0.35 12.99 -15.50
CA LEU A 362 1.39 12.58 -16.45
C LEU A 362 2.78 12.46 -15.81
N VAL A 363 3.06 13.16 -14.71
CA VAL A 363 4.34 13.02 -13.99
C VAL A 363 4.58 11.58 -13.54
N ASN A 364 3.53 10.82 -13.28
CA ASN A 364 3.64 9.42 -12.88
C ASN A 364 4.15 8.48 -14.01
N LEU A 365 4.31 8.98 -15.24
CA LEU A 365 5.06 8.28 -16.30
C LEU A 365 6.53 8.10 -15.94
N ILE A 366 7.11 9.02 -15.14
CA ILE A 366 8.52 8.96 -14.73
C ILE A 366 8.82 7.66 -13.96
N PRO A 367 8.13 7.33 -12.86
CA PRO A 367 8.38 6.08 -12.17
C PRO A 367 7.98 4.85 -12.99
N CYS A 368 6.95 4.92 -13.84
CA CYS A 368 6.61 3.81 -14.75
C CYS A 368 7.76 3.51 -15.72
N ALA A 369 8.31 4.54 -16.37
CA ALA A 369 9.49 4.42 -17.23
C ALA A 369 10.73 3.97 -16.44
N GLY A 370 10.87 4.43 -15.21
CA GLY A 370 11.91 3.99 -14.29
C GLY A 370 11.91 2.48 -14.07
N ILE A 371 10.73 1.87 -13.88
CA ILE A 371 10.59 0.41 -13.77
C ILE A 371 11.11 -0.29 -15.04
N ALA A 372 10.76 0.22 -16.23
CA ALA A 372 11.18 -0.34 -17.51
C ALA A 372 12.71 -0.28 -17.68
N ILE A 373 13.29 0.91 -17.44
CA ILE A 373 14.74 1.17 -17.59
C ILE A 373 15.54 0.31 -16.60
N LEU A 374 15.15 0.31 -15.33
CA LEU A 374 15.82 -0.47 -14.29
C LEU A 374 15.73 -1.99 -14.58
N GLY A 375 14.55 -2.45 -15.02
CA GLY A 375 14.35 -3.83 -15.45
C GLY A 375 15.25 -4.22 -16.63
N TRP A 376 15.40 -3.32 -17.62
CA TRP A 376 16.29 -3.51 -18.76
C TRP A 376 17.77 -3.57 -18.35
N ILE A 377 18.21 -2.65 -17.48
CA ILE A 377 19.59 -2.66 -16.94
C ILE A 377 19.89 -3.97 -16.23
N MET A 378 18.98 -4.43 -15.37
CA MET A 378 19.11 -5.69 -14.63
C MET A 378 19.11 -6.90 -15.56
N TRP A 379 18.32 -6.87 -16.63
CA TRP A 379 18.25 -7.94 -17.63
C TRP A 379 19.54 -8.01 -18.45
N LYS A 380 20.07 -6.86 -18.90
CA LYS A 380 21.35 -6.79 -19.64
C LYS A 380 22.52 -7.29 -18.79
N LYS A 381 22.60 -6.84 -17.53
CA LYS A 381 23.66 -7.23 -16.58
C LYS A 381 23.68 -8.73 -16.26
N LYS A 382 22.57 -9.44 -16.41
CA LYS A 382 22.51 -10.90 -16.20
C LYS A 382 22.93 -11.69 -17.43
N ARG A 383 23.10 -11.04 -18.58
CA ARG A 383 23.55 -11.65 -19.84
C ARG A 383 25.06 -11.48 -20.08
N SER A 384 25.67 -10.46 -19.50
CA SER A 384 27.13 -10.28 -19.42
C SER A 384 27.71 -11.02 -18.20
#